data_9dfe64d89eb78384332cd6f6ede33c32
#
_entry.id   9dfe64d89eb78384332cd6f6ede33c32
#
_cell.length_a   1.000
_cell.length_b   1.000
_cell.length_c   1.000
_cell.angle_alpha   90.00
_cell.angle_beta   90.00
_cell.angle_gamma   90.00
#
_symmetry.space_group_name_H-M   'P 1'
#
loop_
_entity.id
_entity.type
_entity.pdbx_description
1 polymer ?
#
loop_
_entity_poly.entity_id
_entity_poly.type
_entity_poly.pdbx_seq_one_letter_code
_entity_poly.pdbx_strand_id
1 'polypeptide(L)' 'MLKKKYTAGKDTNMKVYVNDREFELVPGMTVKHALIDAGLLDMIKQGKKAYDEMDNEVGLSGELTDGAKIYIR' A
#
# COMPACT_ATOMS: atom_id res chain seq x y z
N MET A 1 -13.41 -22.86 9.97
CA MET A 1 -13.16 -22.71 9.94
C MET A 1 -12.57 -22.56 9.85
N LEU A 2 -12.47 -22.47 9.39
CA LEU A 2 -11.99 -22.22 9.12
C LEU A 2 -11.39 -21.96 8.95
N LYS A 3 -11.25 -21.82 8.63
CA LYS A 3 -10.76 -21.36 8.40
C LYS A 3 -10.01 -21.15 8.45
N LYS A 4 -9.88 -21.07 8.25
CA LYS A 4 -9.28 -20.65 8.30
C LYS A 4 -8.45 -20.68 8.31
N LYS A 5 -8.28 -20.74 8.05
CA LYS A 5 -7.67 -20.55 8.06
C LYS A 5 -6.93 -20.51 7.83
N TYR A 6 -6.80 -20.38 7.45
CA TYR A 6 -6.25 -20.04 7.27
C TYR A 6 -5.64 -19.65 7.15
N THR A 7 -5.61 -19.55 6.93
CA THR A 7 -5.14 -18.98 6.89
C THR A 7 -4.39 -18.60 7.05
N ALA A 8 -4.34 -18.75 6.75
CA ALA A 8 -3.77 -18.34 6.82
C ALA A 8 -3.09 -17.91 6.94
N GLY A 9 -3.10 -17.96 6.77
CA GLY A 9 -2.61 -17.42 6.79
C GLY A 9 -1.98 -16.95 6.96
N LYS A 10 -2.23 -17.05 6.76
CA LYS A 10 -1.78 -16.46 6.98
C LYS A 10 -1.47 -15.60 6.96
N ASP A 11 -2.06 -15.78 6.70
CA ASP A 11 -1.61 -14.76 7.08
C ASP A 11 -0.39 -14.06 6.64
N THR A 12 -0.19 -14.01 5.51
CA THR A 12 0.95 -13.42 4.89
C THR A 12 0.70 -12.02 4.33
N ASN A 13 -0.47 -11.48 4.56
CA ASN A 13 -0.80 -10.15 4.02
C ASN A 13 -0.04 -9.06 4.76
N MET A 14 0.26 -7.98 4.01
CA MET A 14 0.93 -6.80 4.56
C MET A 14 -0.09 -5.74 4.93
N LYS A 15 0.22 -4.98 5.96
CA LYS A 15 -0.56 -3.77 6.26
C LYS A 15 0.20 -2.58 5.74
N VAL A 16 -0.47 -1.77 4.94
CA VAL A 16 0.10 -0.59 4.31
C VAL A 16 -0.81 0.58 4.60
N TYR A 17 -0.23 1.74 4.84
CA TYR A 17 -1.00 2.93 5.18
C TYR A 17 -0.84 3.97 4.09
N VAL A 18 -1.95 4.46 3.57
CA VAL A 18 -1.96 5.50 2.55
C VAL A 18 -2.72 6.68 3.12
N ASN A 19 -2.03 7.80 3.32
CA ASN A 19 -2.60 8.98 3.98
C ASN A 19 -3.26 8.61 5.30
N ASP A 20 -2.56 7.75 6.06
CA ASP A 20 -2.98 7.28 7.39
C ASP A 20 -4.18 6.32 7.38
N ARG A 21 -4.60 5.86 6.20
CA ARG A 21 -5.64 4.85 6.11
C ARG A 21 -4.99 3.48 5.92
N GLU A 22 -5.47 2.50 6.66
CA GLU A 22 -4.91 1.16 6.62
C GLU A 22 -5.50 0.35 5.46
N PHE A 23 -4.62 -0.31 4.73
CA PHE A 23 -5.01 -1.23 3.66
C PHE A 23 -4.25 -2.54 3.84
N GLU A 24 -4.91 -3.63 3.54
CA GLU A 24 -4.28 -4.94 3.61
C GLU A 24 -4.02 -5.44 2.20
N LEU A 25 -2.75 -5.74 1.90
CA LEU A 25 -2.33 -6.15 0.57
C LEU A 25 -1.54 -7.44 0.65
N VAL A 26 -1.55 -8.20 -0.45
CA VAL A 26 -0.70 -9.40 -0.51
C VAL A 26 0.74 -8.99 -0.79
N PRO A 27 1.72 -9.79 -0.31
CA PRO A 27 3.12 -9.50 -0.58
C PRO A 27 3.40 -9.46 -2.07
N GLY A 28 4.32 -8.58 -2.48
CA GLY A 28 4.66 -8.39 -3.88
C GLY A 28 3.90 -7.26 -4.54
N MET A 29 2.93 -6.68 -3.86
CA MET A 29 2.23 -5.52 -4.39
C MET A 29 3.11 -4.29 -4.34
N THR A 30 2.83 -3.35 -5.24
CA THR A 30 3.61 -2.12 -5.37
C THR A 30 2.80 -0.93 -4.89
N VAL A 31 3.48 0.23 -4.86
CA VAL A 31 2.83 1.50 -4.49
C VAL A 31 1.61 1.74 -5.37
N LYS A 32 1.71 1.43 -6.68
CA LYS A 32 0.58 1.62 -7.58
C LYS A 32 -0.64 0.85 -7.11
N HIS A 33 -0.46 -0.39 -6.66
CA HIS A 33 -1.59 -1.19 -6.19
C HIS A 33 -2.23 -0.58 -4.96
N ALA A 34 -1.42 -0.05 -4.05
CA ALA A 34 -1.95 0.60 -2.86
C ALA A 34 -2.78 1.83 -3.23
N LEU A 35 -2.31 2.59 -4.21
CA LEU A 35 -3.04 3.79 -4.64
C LEU A 35 -4.34 3.43 -5.34
N ILE A 36 -4.35 2.35 -6.11
CA ILE A 36 -5.58 1.87 -6.74
C ILE A 36 -6.61 1.51 -5.66
N ASP A 37 -6.17 0.74 -4.67
CA ASP A 37 -7.09 0.33 -3.60
C ASP A 37 -7.60 1.53 -2.80
N ALA A 38 -6.76 2.55 -2.62
CA ALA A 38 -7.15 3.75 -1.88
C ALA A 38 -7.95 4.73 -2.72
N GLY A 39 -8.05 4.49 -4.04
CA GLY A 39 -8.76 5.40 -4.93
C GLY A 39 -8.00 6.69 -5.20
N LEU A 40 -6.67 6.68 -5.06
CA LEU A 40 -5.87 7.88 -5.17
C LEU A 40 -4.98 7.92 -6.40
N LEU A 41 -5.09 6.91 -7.27
CA LEU A 41 -4.21 6.90 -8.45
C LEU A 41 -4.44 8.12 -9.34
N ASP A 42 -5.68 8.61 -9.41
CA ASP A 42 -5.97 9.79 -10.22
C ASP A 42 -5.24 11.04 -9.72
N MET A 43 -4.93 11.10 -8.44
CA MET A 43 -4.17 12.23 -7.92
C MET A 43 -2.75 12.27 -8.49
N ILE A 44 -2.18 11.09 -8.73
CA ILE A 44 -0.87 11.02 -9.37
C ILE A 44 -0.95 11.58 -10.79
N LYS A 45 -2.04 11.27 -11.50
CA LYS A 45 -2.23 11.78 -12.86
C LYS A 45 -2.42 13.28 -12.86
N GLN A 46 -2.85 13.86 -11.75
CA GLN A 46 -3.04 15.30 -11.61
C GLN A 46 -1.78 16.02 -11.16
N GLY A 47 -0.66 15.30 -11.02
CA GLY A 47 0.60 15.93 -10.66
C GLY A 47 1.02 15.69 -9.22
N LYS A 48 0.21 15.02 -8.42
CA LYS A 48 0.61 14.67 -7.08
C LYS A 48 1.66 13.57 -7.11
N LYS A 49 2.39 13.44 -6.02
CA LYS A 49 3.44 12.43 -5.92
C LYS A 49 3.28 11.64 -4.63
N ALA A 50 3.90 10.47 -4.61
CA ALA A 50 3.87 9.61 -3.45
C ALA A 50 5.17 9.74 -2.69
N TYR A 51 5.09 9.81 -1.37
CA TYR A 51 6.25 9.94 -0.48
C TYR A 51 6.16 8.92 0.63
N ASP A 52 7.31 8.49 1.13
CA ASP A 52 7.34 7.64 2.31
C ASP A 52 7.29 8.50 3.57
N GLU A 53 7.38 7.85 4.74
CA GLU A 53 7.27 8.57 6.00
C GLU A 53 8.47 9.46 6.28
N MET A 54 9.56 9.31 5.53
CA MET A 54 10.74 10.14 5.65
C MET A 54 10.79 11.23 4.58
N ASP A 55 9.66 11.45 3.90
CA ASP A 55 9.52 12.47 2.85
C ASP A 55 10.35 12.19 1.61
N ASN A 56 10.73 10.94 1.38
CA ASN A 56 11.39 10.56 0.14
C ASN A 56 10.34 10.19 -0.89
N GLU A 57 10.49 10.70 -2.11
CA GLU A 57 9.56 10.35 -3.17
C GLU A 57 9.73 8.87 -3.52
N VAL A 58 8.60 8.16 -3.69
CA VAL A 58 8.61 6.76 -4.06
C VAL A 58 7.92 6.59 -5.41
N GLY A 59 8.46 5.70 -6.24
CA GLY A 59 7.88 5.42 -7.54
C GLY A 59 6.71 4.47 -7.44
N LEU A 60 5.86 4.49 -8.46
CA LEU A 60 4.69 3.62 -8.49
C LEU A 60 5.07 2.14 -8.55
N SER A 61 6.22 1.81 -9.09
CA SER A 61 6.70 0.44 -9.17
C SER A 61 7.46 0.01 -7.92
N GLY A 62 7.60 0.89 -6.93
CA GLY A 62 8.29 0.55 -5.69
C GLY A 62 7.57 -0.55 -4.95
N GLU A 63 8.34 -1.49 -4.39
CA GLU A 63 7.77 -2.58 -3.61
C GLU A 63 7.38 -2.11 -2.24
N LEU A 64 6.31 -2.69 -1.72
CA LEU A 64 5.83 -2.38 -0.39
C LEU A 64 6.24 -3.47 0.59
N THR A 65 6.43 -3.06 1.84
CA THR A 65 6.69 -4.00 2.93
C THR A 65 5.62 -3.81 3.99
N ASP A 66 5.53 -4.78 4.89
CA ASP A 66 4.58 -4.68 5.99
C ASP A 66 4.87 -3.43 6.81
N GLY A 67 3.84 -2.65 7.08
CA GLY A 67 3.97 -1.42 7.84
C GLY A 67 4.35 -0.21 7.01
N ALA A 68 4.46 -0.35 5.69
CA ALA A 68 4.83 0.79 4.84
C ALA A 68 3.80 1.91 4.94
N LYS A 69 4.29 3.14 4.91
CA LYS A 69 3.43 4.32 4.97
C LYS A 69 3.70 5.19 3.75
N ILE A 70 2.63 5.52 3.05
CA ILE A 70 2.70 6.29 1.82
C ILE A 70 1.84 7.53 1.99
N TYR A 71 2.36 8.68 1.55
CA TYR A 71 1.65 9.95 1.62
C TYR A 71 1.60 10.57 0.22
N ILE A 72 0.39 10.97 -0.17
CA ILE A 72 0.17 11.57 -1.48
C ILE A 72 0.04 13.08 -1.30
N ARG A 73 0.88 13.82 -2.00
CA ARG A 73 0.92 15.29 -1.87
C ARG A 73 1.01 15.99 -3.19
#